data_c5c74b30be6a46a4ed25619c8bdc8d4f
#
_entry.id   c5c74b30be6a46a4ed25619c8bdc8d4f
#
_cell.length_a   1.000
_cell.length_b   1.000
_cell.length_c   1.000
_cell.angle_alpha   90.00
_cell.angle_beta   90.00
_cell.angle_gamma   90.00
#
_symmetry.space_group_name_H-M   'P 1'
#
loop_
_entity.id
_entity.type
_entity.pdbx_description
1 polymer ?
#
loop_
_entity_poly.entity_id
_entity_poly.type
_entity_poly.pdbx_seq_one_letter_code
_entity_poly.pdbx_strand_id
1 'polypeptide(L)'
;MTTIDAQTRHEIIEAYHNYGEGIDTKNWPLVRSCFADEVHIDYGNTGAATGGAGAMRKAEDWLSALQSVINGFDVTQHAITNHRFRNTPEGIECRAYLAAE
;
A
#
# COMPACT_ATOMS: atom_id res chain seq x y z
N MET A 1 -17.51 -0.88 -21.88
CA MET A 1 -16.50 -0.62 -20.85
C MET A 1 -17.15 -0.16 -19.56
N THR A 2 -16.84 -0.78 -18.47
CA THR A 2 -17.43 -0.43 -17.16
C THR A 2 -16.70 0.77 -16.57
N THR A 3 -17.44 1.79 -16.22
CA THR A 3 -16.91 2.95 -15.51
C THR A 3 -16.74 2.60 -14.04
N ILE A 4 -15.61 2.96 -13.46
CA ILE A 4 -15.39 2.80 -12.03
C ILE A 4 -16.19 3.87 -11.31
N ASP A 5 -17.13 3.47 -10.45
CA ASP A 5 -18.03 4.43 -9.80
C ASP A 5 -17.33 5.25 -8.69
N ALA A 6 -17.97 6.32 -8.26
CA ALA A 6 -17.40 7.24 -7.28
C ALA A 6 -17.20 6.59 -5.93
N GLN A 7 -18.08 5.68 -5.50
CA GLN A 7 -17.95 4.99 -4.23
C GLN A 7 -16.71 4.08 -4.22
N THR A 8 -16.51 3.33 -5.29
CA THR A 8 -15.33 2.46 -5.42
C THR A 8 -14.04 3.27 -5.42
N ARG A 9 -14.03 4.40 -6.15
CA ARG A 9 -12.87 5.31 -6.17
C ARG A 9 -12.56 5.83 -4.76
N HIS A 10 -13.60 6.25 -4.05
CA HIS A 10 -13.46 6.75 -2.68
C HIS A 10 -12.88 5.69 -1.76
N GLU A 11 -13.37 4.47 -1.80
CA GLU A 11 -12.90 3.38 -0.97
C GLU A 11 -11.42 3.05 -1.22
N ILE A 12 -11.01 3.07 -2.50
CA ILE A 12 -9.63 2.82 -2.86
C ILE A 12 -8.72 3.95 -2.36
N ILE A 13 -9.14 5.20 -2.53
CA ILE A 13 -8.39 6.36 -2.05
C ILE A 13 -8.26 6.32 -0.53
N GLU A 14 -9.34 5.96 0.18
CA GLU A 14 -9.30 5.80 1.63
C GLU A 14 -8.32 4.72 2.07
N ALA A 15 -8.19 3.64 1.32
CA ALA A 15 -7.19 2.61 1.61
C ALA A 15 -5.77 3.18 1.52
N TYR A 16 -5.49 4.00 0.52
CA TYR A 16 -4.19 4.69 0.43
C TYR A 16 -3.96 5.64 1.61
N HIS A 17 -4.97 6.41 2.00
CA HIS A 17 -4.87 7.32 3.14
C HIS A 17 -4.62 6.55 4.43
N ASN A 18 -5.33 5.45 4.65
CA ASN A 18 -5.16 4.61 5.83
C ASN A 18 -3.77 3.96 5.87
N TYR A 19 -3.24 3.61 4.72
CA TYR A 19 -1.88 3.08 4.61
C TYR A 19 -0.86 4.14 5.08
N GLY A 20 -0.91 5.35 4.51
CA GLY A 20 0.03 6.43 4.87
C GLY A 20 -0.10 6.84 6.34
N GLU A 21 -1.32 7.11 6.79
CA GLU A 21 -1.57 7.50 8.17
C GLU A 21 -1.19 6.37 9.14
N GLY A 22 -1.51 5.14 8.79
CA GLY A 22 -1.18 3.99 9.63
C GLY A 22 0.33 3.84 9.85
N ILE A 23 1.12 4.01 8.80
CA ILE A 23 2.58 3.96 8.90
C ILE A 23 3.08 5.15 9.73
N ASP A 24 2.63 6.36 9.43
CA ASP A 24 3.12 7.57 10.08
C ASP A 24 2.79 7.62 11.58
N THR A 25 1.69 7.00 11.98
CA THR A 25 1.28 6.92 13.38
C THR A 25 1.65 5.58 14.03
N LYS A 26 2.28 4.69 13.28
CA LYS A 26 2.61 3.32 13.72
C LYS A 26 1.37 2.57 14.21
N ASN A 27 0.24 2.82 13.54
CA ASN A 27 -1.02 2.13 13.78
C ASN A 27 -1.10 0.91 12.87
N TRP A 28 -0.48 -0.18 13.29
CA TRP A 28 -0.33 -1.37 12.46
C TRP A 28 -1.63 -2.08 12.12
N PRO A 29 -2.63 -2.16 13.00
CA PRO A 29 -3.94 -2.66 12.60
C PRO A 29 -4.58 -1.88 11.46
N LEU A 30 -4.40 -0.55 11.43
CA LEU A 30 -4.91 0.29 10.35
C LEU A 30 -4.19 -0.04 9.04
N VAL A 31 -2.87 -0.19 9.08
CA VAL A 31 -2.09 -0.60 7.90
C VAL A 31 -2.55 -1.97 7.40
N ARG A 32 -2.74 -2.92 8.33
CA ARG A 32 -3.20 -4.28 7.96
C ARG A 32 -4.54 -4.25 7.24
N SER A 33 -5.44 -3.35 7.63
CA SER A 33 -6.78 -3.25 7.03
C SER A 33 -6.75 -2.87 5.55
N CYS A 34 -5.64 -2.34 5.06
CA CYS A 34 -5.50 -1.90 3.67
C CYS A 34 -5.19 -3.06 2.71
N PHE A 35 -4.88 -4.25 3.22
CA PHE A 35 -4.42 -5.37 2.42
C PHE A 35 -5.36 -6.57 2.50
N ALA A 36 -5.47 -7.30 1.40
CA ALA A 36 -6.06 -8.63 1.42
C ALA A 36 -5.17 -9.60 2.22
N ASP A 37 -5.67 -10.79 2.53
CA ASP A 37 -4.91 -11.77 3.32
C ASP A 37 -3.63 -12.21 2.61
N GLU A 38 -3.66 -12.26 1.29
CA GLU A 38 -2.48 -12.54 0.46
C GLU A 38 -2.28 -11.38 -0.51
N VAL A 39 -1.04 -10.93 -0.64
CA VAL A 39 -0.69 -9.79 -1.49
C VAL A 39 0.54 -10.10 -2.32
N HIS A 40 0.59 -9.53 -3.50
CA HIS A 40 1.80 -9.55 -4.33
C HIS A 40 2.55 -8.24 -4.10
N ILE A 41 3.77 -8.34 -3.60
CA ILE A 41 4.61 -7.19 -3.28
C ILE A 41 5.82 -7.18 -4.21
N ASP A 42 6.03 -6.03 -4.87
CA ASP A 42 7.16 -5.84 -5.78
C ASP A 42 7.67 -4.40 -5.66
N TYR A 43 8.88 -4.25 -5.16
CA TYR A 43 9.57 -2.96 -5.09
C TYR A 43 10.64 -2.81 -6.18
N GLY A 44 10.67 -3.73 -7.13
CA GLY A 44 11.72 -3.74 -8.14
C GLY A 44 13.10 -3.88 -7.50
N ASN A 45 14.07 -3.18 -8.07
CA ASN A 45 15.47 -3.29 -7.60
C ASN A 45 15.74 -2.55 -6.28
N THR A 46 14.80 -1.73 -5.81
CA THR A 46 14.96 -0.95 -4.59
C THR A 46 14.44 -1.66 -3.35
N GLY A 47 13.78 -2.80 -3.52
CA GLY A 47 13.08 -3.50 -2.45
C GLY A 47 13.87 -4.58 -1.73
N ALA A 48 15.20 -4.61 -1.84
CA ALA A 48 16.01 -5.68 -1.26
C ALA A 48 15.79 -5.84 0.25
N ALA A 49 15.65 -4.74 0.98
CA ALA A 49 15.43 -4.76 2.42
C ALA A 49 14.03 -5.28 2.79
N THR A 50 13.08 -5.23 1.88
CA THR A 50 11.70 -5.65 2.10
C THR A 50 11.32 -6.92 1.34
N GLY A 51 12.31 -7.61 0.76
CA GLY A 51 12.09 -8.90 0.11
C GLY A 51 12.40 -8.96 -1.37
N GLY A 52 12.95 -7.88 -1.95
CA GLY A 52 13.45 -7.88 -3.33
C GLY A 52 12.35 -7.94 -4.39
N ALA A 53 12.52 -8.84 -5.36
CA ALA A 53 11.62 -8.99 -6.50
C ALA A 53 10.23 -9.42 -6.07
N GLY A 54 9.24 -9.18 -6.94
CA GLY A 54 7.85 -9.48 -6.68
C GLY A 54 7.58 -10.91 -6.26
N ALA A 55 6.79 -11.06 -5.20
CA ALA A 55 6.40 -12.36 -4.68
C ALA A 55 5.05 -12.27 -3.98
N MET A 56 4.30 -13.38 -4.02
CA MET A 56 3.09 -13.51 -3.21
C MET A 56 3.49 -13.70 -1.75
N ARG A 57 2.81 -12.98 -0.87
CA ARG A 57 3.07 -13.01 0.57
C ARG A 57 1.78 -12.99 1.34
N LYS A 58 1.79 -13.58 2.53
CA LYS A 58 0.72 -13.33 3.50
C LYS A 58 0.85 -11.89 4.00
N ALA A 59 -0.28 -11.22 4.17
CA ALA A 59 -0.29 -9.83 4.60
C ALA A 59 0.42 -9.65 5.95
N GLU A 60 0.28 -10.59 6.88
CA GLU A 60 0.95 -10.54 8.17
C GLU A 60 2.47 -10.58 8.05
N ASP A 61 2.99 -11.40 7.14
CA ASP A 61 4.43 -11.51 6.92
C ASP A 61 4.98 -10.22 6.30
N TRP A 62 4.25 -9.68 5.33
CA TRP A 62 4.59 -8.39 4.73
C TRP A 62 4.57 -7.27 5.79
N LEU A 63 3.52 -7.25 6.61
CA LEU A 63 3.36 -6.25 7.66
C LEU A 63 4.50 -6.31 8.67
N SER A 64 4.94 -7.50 9.06
CA SER A 64 6.07 -7.66 9.97
C SER A 64 7.36 -7.10 9.37
N ALA A 65 7.61 -7.35 8.09
CA ALA A 65 8.78 -6.81 7.40
C ALA A 65 8.74 -5.28 7.34
N LEU A 66 7.58 -4.72 6.98
CA LEU A 66 7.39 -3.27 6.92
C LEU A 66 7.57 -2.64 8.29
N GLN A 67 7.01 -3.24 9.32
CA GLN A 67 7.08 -2.77 10.70
C GLN A 67 8.52 -2.72 11.19
N SER A 68 9.33 -3.73 10.87
CA SER A 68 10.74 -3.76 11.23
C SER A 68 11.52 -2.59 10.63
N VAL A 69 11.22 -2.23 9.38
CA VAL A 69 11.87 -1.11 8.71
C VAL A 69 11.42 0.22 9.34
N ILE A 70 10.10 0.40 9.48
CA ILE A 70 9.54 1.68 9.94
C ILE A 70 9.85 1.95 11.40
N ASN A 71 9.89 0.93 12.24
CA ASN A 71 10.22 1.10 13.66
C ASN A 71 11.66 1.59 13.89
N GLY A 72 12.51 1.55 12.87
CA GLY A 72 13.82 2.16 12.91
C GLY A 72 13.83 3.68 12.78
N PHE A 73 12.67 4.28 12.46
CA PHE A 73 12.53 5.73 12.31
C PHE A 73 11.73 6.29 13.48
N ASP A 74 12.12 7.47 13.95
CA ASP A 74 11.37 8.18 14.99
C ASP A 74 10.07 8.76 14.42
N VAL A 75 10.16 9.35 13.23
CA VAL A 75 9.04 10.01 12.55
C VAL A 75 9.12 9.71 11.06
N THR A 76 7.97 9.44 10.46
CA THR A 76 7.83 9.34 9.00
C THR A 76 6.67 10.20 8.53
N GLN A 77 6.70 10.57 7.26
CA GLN A 77 5.60 11.27 6.61
C GLN A 77 5.40 10.72 5.21
N HIS A 78 4.19 10.27 4.91
CA HIS A 78 3.81 9.75 3.60
C HIS A 78 2.76 10.66 2.99
N ALA A 79 3.08 11.21 1.82
CA ALA A 79 2.13 11.98 1.02
C ALA A 79 1.80 11.17 -0.23
N ILE A 80 0.53 10.86 -0.43
CA ILE A 80 0.07 10.04 -1.55
C ILE A 80 -0.92 10.86 -2.36
N THR A 81 -0.63 11.04 -3.65
CA THR A 81 -1.38 11.94 -4.52
C THR A 81 -1.55 11.33 -5.92
N ASN A 82 -2.34 12.01 -6.74
CA ASN A 82 -2.42 11.71 -8.18
C ASN A 82 -2.94 10.31 -8.48
N HIS A 83 -3.99 9.90 -7.80
CA HIS A 83 -4.62 8.60 -8.01
C HIS A 83 -5.19 8.49 -9.42
N ARG A 84 -4.86 7.41 -10.11
CA ARG A 84 -5.39 7.07 -11.43
C ARG A 84 -5.92 5.65 -11.40
N PHE A 85 -7.06 5.45 -12.01
CA PHE A 85 -7.78 4.17 -11.99
C PHE A 85 -7.88 3.59 -13.39
N ARG A 86 -7.83 2.28 -13.48
CA ARG A 86 -8.00 1.56 -14.73
C ARG A 86 -8.69 0.23 -14.48
N ASN A 87 -9.69 -0.10 -15.32
CA ASN A 87 -10.25 -1.43 -15.34
C ASN A 87 -9.33 -2.36 -16.13
N THR A 88 -9.06 -3.53 -15.59
CA THR A 88 -8.28 -4.57 -16.26
C THR A 88 -9.07 -5.89 -16.23
N PRO A 89 -8.70 -6.87 -17.04
CA PRO A 89 -9.35 -8.20 -16.97
C PRO A 89 -9.25 -8.84 -15.57
N GLU A 90 -8.23 -8.51 -14.79
CA GLU A 90 -8.01 -9.04 -13.46
C GLU A 90 -8.65 -8.21 -12.36
N GLY A 91 -9.24 -7.06 -12.70
CA GLY A 91 -9.88 -6.18 -11.72
C GLY A 91 -9.48 -4.73 -11.88
N ILE A 92 -9.71 -3.94 -10.83
CA ILE A 92 -9.41 -2.51 -10.83
C ILE A 92 -7.95 -2.30 -10.42
N GLU A 93 -7.25 -1.49 -11.20
CA GLU A 93 -5.88 -1.06 -10.91
C GLU A 93 -5.91 0.41 -10.51
N CYS A 94 -5.19 0.75 -9.46
CA CYS A 94 -4.99 2.15 -9.08
C CYS A 94 -3.49 2.44 -8.96
N ARG A 95 -3.09 3.55 -9.53
CA ARG A 95 -1.72 4.06 -9.46
C ARG A 95 -1.74 5.41 -8.74
N ALA A 96 -0.77 5.66 -7.90
CA ALA A 96 -0.64 6.92 -7.20
C ALA A 96 0.83 7.30 -7.04
N TYR A 97 1.07 8.57 -6.77
CA TYR A 97 2.40 9.06 -6.44
C TYR A 97 2.60 8.98 -4.94
N LEU A 98 3.81 8.63 -4.53
CA LEU A 98 4.19 8.57 -3.13
C LEU A 98 5.45 9.39 -2.91
N ALA A 99 5.39 10.31 -1.94
CA ALA A 99 6.56 10.97 -1.41
C ALA A 99 6.66 10.62 0.07
N ALA A 100 7.80 10.09 0.50
CA ALA A 100 8.00 9.66 1.88
C ALA A 100 9.29 10.27 2.45
N GLU A 101 9.23 10.71 3.71
CA GLU A 101 10.35 11.26 4.45
C GLU A 101 10.55 10.54 5.79
#